data_87564e0c4bbc0e944170cdcb91d71273
#
_entry.id   87564e0c4bbc0e944170cdcb91d71273
#
_cell.length_a   1.000
_cell.length_b   1.000
_cell.length_c   1.000
_cell.angle_alpha   90.00
_cell.angle_beta   90.00
_cell.angle_gamma   90.00
#
_symmetry.space_group_name_H-M   'P 1'
#
loop_
_entity.id
_entity.type
_entity.pdbx_description
1 polymer ?
#
loop_
_entity_poly.entity_id
_entity_poly.type
_entity_poly.pdbx_seq_one_letter_code
_entity_poly.pdbx_strand_id
1 'polypeptide(L)'
;MQDALWSPGRILSGWPCIGDWPAGAGEGAERSTGGALVRAGLGGPRSAASLVFRLIRLSLPSRPRWAPLTPRRCAILSVLVPAFVLFQLVHWIGFLLDELFFRGYRSVVVKAPVFIVGLPRSGTTNLQRILALDEHVTTMRSWELLLAPSITERKLWLAVAAVDRLLGEPGGRILRWIERIGSARLEAVHPTTLRDPEEDFLLLLPAFACFLLVLAFPEHPDLWRLSRLDDLDPAERRRLVGFYRSCVQRHLYVVGTERVYVSKNPSFTPFVRTLADAFPDARFLCCVRDPVETVPSQLSSIRGGLAFFGVGRIGGPLAERFVSLMAHYASHALAVSDTLPPDRWAFVPLARMRRDAAGTLTAALVRLEWEIDAAFRLKLEEASARSRSYRSRHRYSLGEFGLKEAGLVRRFAFLEDRFGFRRAKGPDESGAGR
;
A
#
# COMPACT_ATOMS: atom_id res chain seq x y z
N MET A 1 18.55 -18.60 10.71
CA MET A 1 18.77 -17.42 11.54
C MET A 1 17.68 -16.35 11.36
N GLN A 2 16.50 -16.73 10.86
CA GLN A 2 15.30 -15.88 10.75
C GLN A 2 14.32 -16.05 11.91
N ASP A 3 14.47 -17.10 12.72
CA ASP A 3 13.51 -17.45 13.78
C ASP A 3 13.75 -16.73 15.12
N ALA A 4 14.89 -16.06 15.30
CA ALA A 4 15.27 -15.46 16.59
C ALA A 4 14.67 -14.06 16.86
N LEU A 5 14.05 -13.40 15.88
CA LEU A 5 13.45 -12.08 16.06
C LEU A 5 11.93 -12.12 16.29
N TRP A 6 11.34 -13.31 16.35
CA TRP A 6 9.91 -13.49 16.54
C TRP A 6 9.61 -14.44 17.70
N SER A 7 9.86 -13.98 18.93
CA SER A 7 9.37 -14.66 20.13
C SER A 7 7.90 -14.27 20.37
N PRO A 8 6.97 -15.23 20.34
CA PRO A 8 5.54 -14.97 20.60
C PRO A 8 5.27 -14.37 21.98
N GLY A 9 6.21 -14.49 22.92
CA GLY A 9 6.10 -13.98 24.28
C GLY A 9 6.12 -12.45 24.40
N ARG A 10 6.70 -11.71 23.44
CA ARG A 10 6.75 -10.24 23.51
C ARG A 10 5.51 -9.53 23.00
N ILE A 11 4.64 -10.21 22.25
CA ILE A 11 3.36 -9.60 21.81
C ILE A 11 2.30 -9.67 22.92
N LEU A 12 2.45 -10.59 23.85
CA LEU A 12 1.45 -10.78 24.92
C LEU A 12 1.85 -10.13 26.26
N SER A 13 3.10 -9.72 26.48
CA SER A 13 3.53 -9.04 27.70
C SER A 13 3.09 -7.56 27.81
N GLY A 14 2.50 -7.00 26.77
CA GLY A 14 1.90 -5.66 26.76
C GLY A 14 0.37 -5.67 26.64
N TRP A 15 -0.28 -6.83 26.76
CA TRP A 15 -1.73 -6.90 26.69
C TRP A 15 -2.32 -6.87 28.11
N PRO A 16 -3.28 -5.97 28.43
CA PRO A 16 -4.05 -6.11 29.66
C PRO A 16 -4.80 -7.44 29.63
N CYS A 17 -4.70 -8.19 30.72
CA CYS A 17 -5.51 -9.39 30.93
C CYS A 17 -6.98 -9.04 30.82
N ILE A 18 -7.82 -10.00 30.41
CA ILE A 18 -9.27 -9.85 30.16
C ILE A 18 -10.04 -9.25 31.36
N GLY A 19 -9.38 -9.04 32.52
CA GLY A 19 -9.95 -8.48 33.76
C GLY A 19 -9.72 -7.01 34.01
N ASP A 20 -8.81 -6.33 33.32
CA ASP A 20 -8.41 -4.96 33.65
C ASP A 20 -8.93 -3.90 32.66
N TRP A 21 -10.22 -3.94 32.38
CA TRP A 21 -10.85 -2.89 31.55
C TRP A 21 -11.36 -1.76 32.45
N PRO A 22 -10.96 -0.52 32.27
CA PRO A 22 -11.53 0.60 33.02
C PRO A 22 -13.00 0.78 32.63
N ALA A 23 -13.90 0.46 33.55
CA ALA A 23 -15.28 0.87 33.49
C ALA A 23 -15.34 2.38 33.81
N GLY A 24 -15.68 3.20 32.83
CA GLY A 24 -16.03 4.57 33.13
C GLY A 24 -15.41 5.64 32.23
N ALA A 25 -16.05 5.91 31.12
CA ALA A 25 -16.20 7.25 30.53
C ALA A 25 -17.49 7.21 29.70
N GLY A 26 -18.62 7.15 30.34
CA GLY A 26 -19.94 7.45 29.79
C GLY A 26 -20.39 8.75 30.36
N GLU A 27 -20.73 9.65 29.49
CA GLU A 27 -21.87 10.58 29.55
C GLU A 27 -21.56 11.82 28.71
N GLY A 28 -22.39 12.02 27.69
CA GLY A 28 -22.49 13.31 27.01
C GLY A 28 -22.34 13.30 25.48
N ALA A 29 -23.15 12.57 24.74
CA ALA A 29 -23.47 12.92 23.35
C ALA A 29 -24.81 12.28 22.93
N GLU A 30 -25.85 13.11 22.95
CA GLU A 30 -27.21 12.74 22.53
C GLU A 30 -27.32 12.41 21.03
N ARG A 31 -28.09 11.36 20.78
CA ARG A 31 -29.03 11.07 19.68
C ARG A 31 -28.75 11.61 18.28
N SER A 32 -28.21 10.74 17.44
CA SER A 32 -28.61 10.63 16.03
C SER A 32 -28.14 9.30 15.45
N THR A 33 -28.88 8.22 15.66
CA THR A 33 -28.54 6.86 15.18
C THR A 33 -28.69 6.70 13.67
N GLY A 34 -29.46 7.54 12.97
CA GLY A 34 -29.61 7.51 11.50
C GLY A 34 -28.49 8.27 10.75
N GLY A 35 -27.87 9.26 11.37
CA GLY A 35 -26.83 10.07 10.75
C GLY A 35 -25.42 9.48 10.81
N ALA A 36 -25.17 8.49 11.68
CA ALA A 36 -23.84 7.93 11.91
C ALA A 36 -23.39 6.96 10.82
N LEU A 37 -24.30 6.15 10.28
CA LEU A 37 -24.04 5.25 9.14
C LEU A 37 -23.77 6.03 7.85
N VAL A 38 -24.46 7.16 7.66
CA VAL A 38 -24.25 8.06 6.51
C VAL A 38 -22.92 8.83 6.65
N ARG A 39 -22.52 9.21 7.87
CA ARG A 39 -21.26 9.92 8.12
C ARG A 39 -20.03 9.02 8.07
N ALA A 40 -20.16 7.71 8.28
CA ALA A 40 -19.06 6.76 8.19
C ALA A 40 -18.73 6.33 6.73
N GLY A 41 -19.40 6.91 5.73
CA GLY A 41 -19.20 6.52 4.33
C GLY A 41 -19.90 5.20 3.96
N LEU A 42 -20.62 4.60 4.91
CA LEU A 42 -21.53 3.50 4.70
C LEU A 42 -22.84 4.08 4.15
N GLY A 43 -22.83 4.51 2.91
CA GLY A 43 -24.09 4.85 2.24
C GLY A 43 -25.02 3.65 2.33
N GLY A 44 -26.29 3.89 2.65
CA GLY A 44 -27.30 2.84 2.85
C GLY A 44 -27.44 1.87 1.66
N PRO A 45 -28.46 1.00 1.63
CA PRO A 45 -28.63 -0.07 0.62
C PRO A 45 -28.45 0.38 -0.84
N ARG A 46 -28.70 1.65 -1.13
CA ARG A 46 -28.45 2.27 -2.45
C ARG A 46 -26.96 2.32 -2.81
N SER A 47 -26.06 2.46 -1.83
CA SER A 47 -24.60 2.46 -2.12
C SER A 47 -24.06 1.05 -2.29
N ALA A 48 -24.56 0.05 -1.56
CA ALA A 48 -24.21 -1.36 -1.77
C ALA A 48 -24.69 -1.83 -3.15
N ALA A 49 -25.93 -1.52 -3.52
CA ALA A 49 -26.45 -1.80 -4.87
C ALA A 49 -25.66 -1.08 -5.96
N SER A 50 -25.26 0.18 -5.73
CA SER A 50 -24.41 0.92 -6.67
C SER A 50 -23.01 0.32 -6.79
N LEU A 51 -22.46 -0.25 -5.71
CA LEU A 51 -21.17 -0.94 -5.71
C LEU A 51 -21.24 -2.26 -6.50
N VAL A 52 -22.28 -3.05 -6.28
CA VAL A 52 -22.54 -4.29 -7.06
C VAL A 52 -22.77 -3.96 -8.53
N PHE A 53 -23.59 -2.94 -8.83
CA PHE A 53 -23.79 -2.46 -10.19
C PHE A 53 -22.51 -1.96 -10.84
N ARG A 54 -21.66 -1.26 -10.09
CA ARG A 54 -20.34 -0.84 -10.54
C ARG A 54 -19.45 -2.05 -10.88
N LEU A 55 -19.44 -3.10 -10.06
CA LEU A 55 -18.71 -4.34 -10.34
C LEU A 55 -19.22 -5.03 -11.61
N ILE A 56 -20.52 -5.18 -11.77
CA ILE A 56 -21.10 -5.77 -12.99
C ILE A 56 -20.71 -4.93 -14.19
N ARG A 57 -20.82 -3.61 -14.09
CA ARG A 57 -20.39 -2.68 -15.15
C ARG A 57 -18.87 -2.76 -15.42
N LEU A 58 -18.05 -2.97 -14.38
CA LEU A 58 -16.60 -3.19 -14.52
C LEU A 58 -16.27 -4.52 -15.21
N SER A 59 -17.18 -5.50 -15.14
CA SER A 59 -17.01 -6.81 -15.76
C SER A 59 -17.40 -6.84 -17.24
N LEU A 60 -18.18 -5.84 -17.69
CA LEU A 60 -18.65 -5.74 -19.09
C LEU A 60 -17.91 -4.60 -19.81
N PRO A 61 -16.78 -4.88 -20.45
CA PRO A 61 -16.07 -3.88 -21.24
C PRO A 61 -16.88 -3.51 -22.49
N SER A 62 -17.16 -2.23 -22.65
CA SER A 62 -17.90 -1.71 -23.81
C SER A 62 -17.13 -1.88 -25.15
N ARG A 63 -15.80 -2.00 -25.11
CA ARG A 63 -14.93 -2.31 -26.25
C ARG A 63 -13.60 -2.90 -25.74
N PRO A 64 -13.41 -4.23 -25.68
CA PRO A 64 -12.18 -4.84 -25.18
C PRO A 64 -11.03 -4.61 -26.16
N ARG A 65 -10.03 -3.82 -25.75
CA ARG A 65 -8.79 -3.60 -26.52
C ARG A 65 -7.65 -4.45 -25.99
N TRP A 66 -7.55 -4.59 -24.66
CA TRP A 66 -6.42 -5.23 -23.99
C TRP A 66 -6.80 -6.55 -23.31
N ALA A 67 -8.05 -6.68 -22.89
CA ALA A 67 -8.55 -7.81 -22.13
C ALA A 67 -9.83 -8.42 -22.77
N PRO A 68 -9.71 -9.12 -23.93
CA PRO A 68 -10.86 -9.70 -24.61
C PRO A 68 -11.57 -10.73 -23.72
N LEU A 69 -12.88 -10.86 -23.87
CA LEU A 69 -13.71 -11.84 -23.18
C LEU A 69 -13.48 -13.24 -23.78
N THR A 70 -12.35 -13.85 -23.45
CA THR A 70 -12.08 -15.25 -23.80
C THR A 70 -12.85 -16.19 -22.86
N PRO A 71 -13.14 -17.46 -23.24
CA PRO A 71 -13.78 -18.44 -22.35
C PRO A 71 -13.04 -18.60 -21.02
N ARG A 72 -11.70 -18.61 -21.05
CA ARG A 72 -10.86 -18.67 -19.85
C ARG A 72 -11.09 -17.46 -18.95
N ARG A 73 -11.11 -16.24 -19.50
CA ARG A 73 -11.33 -15.01 -18.73
C ARG A 73 -12.75 -14.97 -18.16
N CYS A 74 -13.75 -15.38 -18.93
CA CYS A 74 -15.12 -15.48 -18.46
C CYS A 74 -15.22 -16.46 -17.28
N ALA A 75 -14.60 -17.63 -17.37
CA ALA A 75 -14.56 -18.60 -16.28
C ALA A 75 -13.87 -18.05 -15.04
N ILE A 76 -12.74 -17.36 -15.18
CA ILE A 76 -12.04 -16.73 -14.05
C ILE A 76 -12.92 -15.65 -13.39
N LEU A 77 -13.49 -14.73 -14.18
CA LEU A 77 -14.30 -13.63 -13.63
C LEU A 77 -15.62 -14.14 -13.03
N SER A 78 -16.26 -15.17 -13.60
CA SER A 78 -17.50 -15.74 -13.07
C SER A 78 -17.33 -16.40 -11.69
N VAL A 79 -16.11 -16.82 -11.35
CA VAL A 79 -15.77 -17.37 -10.03
C VAL A 79 -15.25 -16.27 -9.11
N LEU A 80 -14.27 -15.49 -9.58
CA LEU A 80 -13.57 -14.54 -8.70
C LEU A 80 -14.40 -13.31 -8.35
N VAL A 81 -15.28 -12.82 -9.23
CA VAL A 81 -16.10 -11.64 -8.93
C VAL A 81 -17.12 -11.93 -7.83
N PRO A 82 -17.93 -13.01 -7.89
CA PRO A 82 -18.82 -13.38 -6.78
C PRO A 82 -18.06 -13.67 -5.49
N ALA A 83 -16.94 -14.41 -5.55
CA ALA A 83 -16.11 -14.68 -4.39
C ALA A 83 -15.57 -13.40 -3.76
N PHE A 84 -15.09 -12.46 -4.57
CA PHE A 84 -14.63 -11.15 -4.11
C PHE A 84 -15.75 -10.35 -3.45
N VAL A 85 -16.95 -10.30 -4.06
CA VAL A 85 -18.11 -9.62 -3.47
C VAL A 85 -18.47 -10.23 -2.12
N LEU A 86 -18.57 -11.57 -2.05
CA LEU A 86 -18.86 -12.27 -0.79
C LEU A 86 -17.80 -11.95 0.27
N PHE A 87 -16.54 -11.92 -0.11
CA PHE A 87 -15.45 -11.57 0.79
C PHE A 87 -15.54 -10.13 1.30
N GLN A 88 -15.89 -9.17 0.41
CA GLN A 88 -16.13 -7.80 0.86
C GLN A 88 -17.37 -7.67 1.77
N LEU A 89 -18.40 -8.49 1.58
CA LEU A 89 -19.57 -8.51 2.47
C LEU A 89 -19.18 -8.96 3.89
N VAL A 90 -18.26 -9.93 4.02
CA VAL A 90 -17.72 -10.35 5.34
C VAL A 90 -17.04 -9.16 6.02
N HIS A 91 -16.19 -8.41 5.30
CA HIS A 91 -15.57 -7.21 5.85
C HIS A 91 -16.58 -6.14 6.26
N TRP A 92 -17.63 -5.93 5.46
CA TRP A 92 -18.71 -4.99 5.80
C TRP A 92 -19.48 -5.41 7.06
N ILE A 93 -19.72 -6.71 7.24
CA ILE A 93 -20.28 -7.23 8.49
C ILE A 93 -19.34 -6.95 9.66
N GLY A 94 -18.03 -7.20 9.49
CA GLY A 94 -17.03 -6.87 10.48
C GLY A 94 -17.04 -5.38 10.88
N PHE A 95 -17.07 -4.48 9.89
CA PHE A 95 -17.17 -3.04 10.15
C PHE A 95 -18.48 -2.64 10.84
N LEU A 96 -19.60 -3.29 10.51
CA LEU A 96 -20.87 -3.05 11.18
C LEU A 96 -20.82 -3.50 12.64
N LEU A 97 -20.23 -4.65 12.92
CA LEU A 97 -20.03 -5.14 14.29
C LEU A 97 -19.08 -4.23 15.08
N ASP A 98 -18.05 -3.65 14.44
CA ASP A 98 -17.21 -2.64 15.07
C ASP A 98 -18.01 -1.40 15.50
N GLU A 99 -18.97 -0.97 14.68
CA GLU A 99 -19.87 0.13 15.01
C GLU A 99 -20.81 -0.16 16.17
N LEU A 100 -21.12 -1.42 16.40
CA LEU A 100 -21.96 -1.83 17.51
C LEU A 100 -21.17 -2.02 18.81
N PHE A 101 -19.99 -2.67 18.73
CA PHE A 101 -19.26 -3.16 19.89
C PHE A 101 -17.99 -2.41 20.23
N PHE A 102 -17.38 -1.69 19.25
CA PHE A 102 -16.05 -1.09 19.38
C PHE A 102 -16.01 0.40 19.01
N ARG A 103 -17.08 1.14 19.23
CA ARG A 103 -17.19 2.59 18.87
C ARG A 103 -16.05 3.46 19.39
N GLY A 104 -15.36 3.03 20.45
CA GLY A 104 -14.20 3.72 20.99
C GLY A 104 -13.07 3.95 20.00
N TYR A 105 -12.98 3.18 18.90
CA TYR A 105 -11.98 3.42 17.87
C TYR A 105 -12.09 4.82 17.22
N ARG A 106 -13.29 5.42 17.22
CA ARG A 106 -13.55 6.73 16.61
C ARG A 106 -12.88 7.88 17.37
N SER A 107 -12.62 7.69 18.67
CA SER A 107 -11.90 8.66 19.50
C SER A 107 -10.38 8.53 19.41
N VAL A 108 -9.87 7.49 18.74
CA VAL A 108 -8.43 7.32 18.53
C VAL A 108 -7.90 8.44 17.65
N VAL A 109 -6.97 9.21 18.21
CA VAL A 109 -6.25 10.25 17.48
C VAL A 109 -5.08 9.59 16.74
N VAL A 110 -5.05 9.73 15.41
CA VAL A 110 -3.92 9.29 14.59
C VAL A 110 -2.88 10.41 14.66
N LYS A 111 -1.83 10.23 15.47
CA LYS A 111 -0.79 11.24 15.72
C LYS A 111 0.36 11.09 14.74
N ALA A 112 0.71 12.16 14.06
CA ALA A 112 1.86 12.30 13.16
C ALA A 112 2.13 11.05 12.28
N PRO A 113 1.13 10.53 11.54
CA PRO A 113 1.33 9.34 10.72
C PRO A 113 2.37 9.61 9.65
N VAL A 114 3.13 8.58 9.27
CA VAL A 114 4.13 8.67 8.21
C VAL A 114 3.65 7.92 6.97
N PHE A 115 3.65 8.61 5.85
CA PHE A 115 3.30 8.05 4.55
C PHE A 115 4.56 7.87 3.68
N ILE A 116 4.90 6.62 3.38
CA ILE A 116 5.94 6.29 2.41
C ILE A 116 5.28 6.25 1.03
N VAL A 117 5.57 7.25 0.22
CA VAL A 117 5.02 7.48 -1.12
C VAL A 117 6.13 7.52 -2.18
N GLY A 118 5.80 7.90 -3.40
CA GLY A 118 6.73 8.02 -4.52
C GLY A 118 6.43 7.02 -5.64
N LEU A 119 7.40 6.79 -6.50
CA LEU A 119 7.20 5.85 -7.60
C LEU A 119 7.19 4.40 -7.10
N PRO A 120 6.33 3.52 -7.64
CA PRO A 120 6.45 2.09 -7.43
C PRO A 120 7.87 1.62 -7.78
N ARG A 121 8.38 0.57 -7.12
CA ARG A 121 9.74 0.03 -7.37
C ARG A 121 10.90 0.98 -7.05
N SER A 122 10.68 2.01 -6.26
CA SER A 122 11.70 2.96 -5.80
C SER A 122 12.30 2.63 -4.42
N GLY A 123 12.05 1.43 -3.89
CA GLY A 123 12.61 0.97 -2.60
C GLY A 123 11.70 1.20 -1.39
N THR A 124 10.44 1.56 -1.60
CA THR A 124 9.45 1.84 -0.54
C THR A 124 9.28 0.67 0.45
N THR A 125 9.30 -0.58 -0.03
CA THR A 125 9.20 -1.77 0.84
C THR A 125 10.39 -1.91 1.78
N ASN A 126 11.61 -1.65 1.28
CA ASN A 126 12.81 -1.68 2.13
C ASN A 126 12.75 -0.60 3.20
N LEU A 127 12.31 0.60 2.82
CA LEU A 127 12.14 1.71 3.75
C LEU A 127 11.11 1.38 4.85
N GLN A 128 9.93 0.82 4.47
CA GLN A 128 8.93 0.37 5.44
C GLN A 128 9.48 -0.67 6.42
N ARG A 129 10.21 -1.68 5.90
CA ARG A 129 10.81 -2.73 6.74
C ARG A 129 11.83 -2.18 7.74
N ILE A 130 12.60 -1.16 7.36
CA ILE A 130 13.54 -0.51 8.25
C ILE A 130 12.80 0.30 9.31
N LEU A 131 11.81 1.11 8.95
CA LEU A 131 11.02 1.87 9.93
C LEU A 131 10.24 0.96 10.89
N ALA A 132 9.78 -0.19 10.42
CA ALA A 132 9.11 -1.18 11.26
C ALA A 132 10.02 -1.85 12.33
N LEU A 133 11.32 -1.56 12.35
CA LEU A 133 12.24 -1.96 13.42
C LEU A 133 12.14 -1.06 14.65
N ASP A 134 11.59 0.15 14.50
CA ASP A 134 11.31 1.05 15.61
C ASP A 134 10.11 0.51 16.42
N GLU A 135 10.27 0.44 17.75
CA GLU A 135 9.26 -0.12 18.66
C GLU A 135 8.03 0.81 18.81
N HIS A 136 8.22 2.10 18.55
CA HIS A 136 7.16 3.11 18.59
C HIS A 136 6.31 3.13 17.30
N VAL A 137 6.73 2.39 16.27
CA VAL A 137 6.06 2.32 14.97
C VAL A 137 5.10 1.14 14.90
N THR A 138 4.03 1.31 14.15
CA THR A 138 3.19 0.23 13.68
C THR A 138 2.87 0.40 12.19
N THR A 139 2.77 -0.73 11.50
CA THR A 139 2.37 -0.80 10.09
C THR A 139 1.48 -2.02 9.88
N MET A 140 0.54 -1.96 8.96
CA MET A 140 -0.34 -3.09 8.69
C MET A 140 0.36 -4.19 7.91
N ARG A 141 0.02 -5.43 8.24
CA ARG A 141 0.52 -6.66 7.61
C ARG A 141 -0.46 -7.18 6.57
N SER A 142 0.01 -8.01 5.65
CA SER A 142 -0.81 -8.59 4.58
C SER A 142 -2.09 -9.25 5.11
N TRP A 143 -2.01 -10.05 6.19
CA TRP A 143 -3.18 -10.71 6.77
C TRP A 143 -4.19 -9.71 7.37
N GLU A 144 -3.73 -8.61 7.95
CA GLU A 144 -4.59 -7.56 8.52
C GLU A 144 -5.35 -6.82 7.42
N LEU A 145 -4.67 -6.54 6.31
CA LEU A 145 -5.24 -5.86 5.15
C LEU A 145 -6.23 -6.72 4.38
N LEU A 146 -5.91 -8.00 4.21
CA LEU A 146 -6.69 -8.91 3.38
C LEU A 146 -7.78 -9.65 4.15
N LEU A 147 -7.50 -10.09 5.39
CA LEU A 147 -8.40 -11.00 6.12
C LEU A 147 -9.04 -10.37 7.36
N ALA A 148 -8.53 -9.21 7.81
CA ALA A 148 -8.97 -8.63 9.08
C ALA A 148 -8.87 -7.09 9.10
N PRO A 149 -9.49 -6.37 8.15
CA PRO A 149 -9.49 -4.91 8.15
C PRO A 149 -10.33 -4.30 9.29
N SER A 150 -11.26 -5.05 9.88
CA SER A 150 -12.07 -4.65 11.03
C SER A 150 -11.47 -5.12 12.36
N ILE A 151 -11.87 -4.49 13.47
CA ILE A 151 -11.50 -4.91 14.83
C ILE A 151 -12.07 -6.30 15.13
N THR A 152 -13.32 -6.53 14.76
CA THR A 152 -14.04 -7.78 14.99
C THR A 152 -13.32 -8.96 14.33
N GLU A 153 -13.00 -8.84 13.03
CA GLU A 153 -12.26 -9.89 12.30
C GLU A 153 -10.88 -10.11 12.90
N ARG A 154 -10.18 -9.02 13.25
CA ARG A 154 -8.84 -9.11 13.86
C ARG A 154 -8.86 -9.84 15.18
N LYS A 155 -9.81 -9.52 16.08
CA LYS A 155 -9.98 -10.23 17.35
C LYS A 155 -10.34 -11.71 17.13
N LEU A 156 -11.19 -12.00 16.14
CA LEU A 156 -11.55 -13.37 15.77
C LEU A 156 -10.32 -14.18 15.33
N TRP A 157 -9.52 -13.65 14.40
CA TRP A 157 -8.32 -14.32 13.93
C TRP A 157 -7.26 -14.50 15.02
N LEU A 158 -7.11 -13.53 15.93
CA LEU A 158 -6.23 -13.65 17.08
C LEU A 158 -6.71 -14.74 18.07
N ALA A 159 -8.03 -14.85 18.28
CA ALA A 159 -8.61 -15.92 19.09
C ALA A 159 -8.39 -17.30 18.43
N VAL A 160 -8.64 -17.42 17.12
CA VAL A 160 -8.34 -18.65 16.36
C VAL A 160 -6.88 -19.02 16.47
N ALA A 161 -5.96 -18.07 16.31
CA ALA A 161 -4.53 -18.32 16.46
C ALA A 161 -4.13 -18.69 17.89
N ALA A 162 -4.83 -18.20 18.91
CA ALA A 162 -4.62 -18.61 20.31
C ALA A 162 -5.06 -20.06 20.54
N VAL A 163 -6.22 -20.44 20.02
CA VAL A 163 -6.72 -21.83 20.09
C VAL A 163 -5.79 -22.77 19.31
N ASP A 164 -5.37 -22.39 18.10
CA ASP A 164 -4.44 -23.19 17.30
C ASP A 164 -3.14 -23.50 18.06
N ARG A 165 -2.60 -22.52 18.79
CA ARG A 165 -1.43 -22.70 19.64
C ARG A 165 -1.67 -23.68 20.78
N LEU A 166 -2.84 -23.61 21.43
CA LEU A 166 -3.21 -24.58 22.49
C LEU A 166 -3.31 -26.02 21.96
N LEU A 167 -3.68 -26.18 20.68
CA LEU A 167 -3.78 -27.45 19.98
C LEU A 167 -2.44 -27.93 19.37
N GLY A 168 -1.32 -27.22 19.59
CA GLY A 168 -0.01 -27.59 19.06
C GLY A 168 0.22 -27.10 17.61
N GLU A 169 -0.42 -26.02 17.21
CA GLU A 169 -0.25 -25.30 15.93
C GLU A 169 -0.52 -26.12 14.65
N PRO A 170 -1.58 -26.95 14.56
CA PRO A 170 -1.90 -27.67 13.33
C PRO A 170 -2.22 -26.71 12.17
N GLY A 171 -3.01 -25.66 12.41
CA GLY A 171 -3.35 -24.62 11.42
C GLY A 171 -2.13 -23.82 10.99
N GLY A 172 -1.27 -23.46 11.94
CA GLY A 172 0.00 -22.79 11.65
C GLY A 172 0.93 -23.63 10.74
N ARG A 173 0.94 -24.96 10.93
CA ARG A 173 1.71 -25.88 10.05
C ARG A 173 1.15 -25.93 8.64
N ILE A 174 -0.17 -26.00 8.50
CA ILE A 174 -0.86 -25.99 7.20
C ILE A 174 -0.59 -24.66 6.50
N LEU A 175 -0.72 -23.53 7.20
CA LEU A 175 -0.47 -22.22 6.62
C LEU A 175 0.96 -22.09 6.09
N ARG A 176 1.97 -22.48 6.86
CA ARG A 176 3.38 -22.50 6.43
C ARG A 176 3.62 -23.42 5.23
N TRP A 177 2.87 -24.52 5.12
CA TRP A 177 2.93 -25.42 3.96
C TRP A 177 2.34 -24.77 2.71
N ILE A 178 1.17 -24.11 2.83
CA ILE A 178 0.53 -23.36 1.74
C ILE A 178 1.44 -22.20 1.27
N GLU A 179 2.01 -21.44 2.20
CA GLU A 179 2.95 -20.34 1.90
C GLU A 179 4.18 -20.85 1.13
N ARG A 180 4.74 -22.01 1.51
CA ARG A 180 5.85 -22.63 0.77
C ARG A 180 5.50 -23.04 -0.65
N ILE A 181 4.33 -23.61 -0.88
CA ILE A 181 3.88 -24.00 -2.24
C ILE A 181 3.57 -22.75 -3.06
N GLY A 182 2.92 -21.76 -2.45
CA GLY A 182 2.60 -20.50 -3.10
C GLY A 182 3.84 -19.70 -3.49
N SER A 183 4.81 -19.59 -2.57
CA SER A 183 6.07 -18.89 -2.83
C SER A 183 6.88 -19.55 -3.94
N ALA A 184 6.93 -20.88 -4.00
CA ALA A 184 7.64 -21.60 -5.07
C ALA A 184 7.06 -21.31 -6.47
N ARG A 185 5.77 -20.97 -6.57
CA ARG A 185 5.11 -20.60 -7.85
C ARG A 185 5.13 -19.09 -8.13
N LEU A 186 5.28 -18.26 -7.10
CA LEU A 186 5.23 -16.79 -7.17
C LEU A 186 6.62 -16.14 -6.99
N GLU A 187 7.69 -16.92 -6.86
CA GLU A 187 9.06 -16.46 -6.59
C GLU A 187 9.58 -15.37 -7.53
N ALA A 188 8.98 -15.21 -8.70
CA ALA A 188 9.42 -14.23 -9.69
C ALA A 188 8.98 -12.78 -9.37
N VAL A 189 8.01 -12.53 -8.46
CA VAL A 189 7.40 -11.19 -8.34
C VAL A 189 7.54 -10.57 -6.95
N HIS A 190 7.15 -11.24 -5.87
CA HIS A 190 7.31 -10.78 -4.48
C HIS A 190 7.12 -11.94 -3.48
N PRO A 191 8.18 -12.40 -2.81
CA PRO A 191 8.03 -13.30 -1.68
C PRO A 191 7.53 -12.49 -0.47
N THR A 192 6.23 -12.27 -0.38
CA THR A 192 5.59 -11.70 0.80
C THR A 192 4.80 -12.79 1.51
N THR A 193 5.02 -12.94 2.81
CA THR A 193 4.19 -13.78 3.67
C THR A 193 3.00 -12.99 4.18
N LEU A 194 1.98 -13.67 4.69
CA LEU A 194 0.85 -12.99 5.33
C LEU A 194 1.27 -12.14 6.54
N ARG A 195 2.47 -12.37 7.08
CA ARG A 195 3.01 -11.66 8.26
C ARG A 195 3.85 -10.43 7.90
N ASP A 196 4.23 -10.28 6.64
CA ASP A 196 5.03 -9.14 6.20
C ASP A 196 4.21 -7.86 6.14
N PRO A 197 4.83 -6.70 6.40
CA PRO A 197 4.24 -5.40 6.11
C PRO A 197 3.90 -5.26 4.63
N GLU A 198 2.69 -4.76 4.31
CA GLU A 198 2.22 -4.65 2.94
C GLU A 198 1.61 -3.27 2.64
N GLU A 199 1.26 -3.03 1.39
CA GLU A 199 0.68 -1.77 0.92
C GLU A 199 -0.76 -1.61 1.40
N ASP A 200 -1.00 -0.58 2.18
CA ASP A 200 -2.29 -0.36 2.84
C ASP A 200 -3.38 0.27 1.96
N PHE A 201 -3.09 0.52 0.65
CA PHE A 201 -4.16 0.82 -0.31
C PHE A 201 -5.15 -0.34 -0.48
N LEU A 202 -4.76 -1.56 -0.07
CA LEU A 202 -5.65 -2.71 -0.02
C LEU A 202 -6.85 -2.48 0.90
N LEU A 203 -6.75 -1.60 1.91
CA LEU A 203 -7.88 -1.15 2.73
C LEU A 203 -9.01 -0.52 1.90
N LEU A 204 -8.71 -0.05 0.69
CA LEU A 204 -9.73 0.50 -0.20
C LEU A 204 -10.47 -0.57 -1.03
N LEU A 205 -10.11 -1.86 -0.91
CA LEU A 205 -10.84 -2.95 -1.57
C LEU A 205 -12.32 -3.02 -1.16
N PRO A 206 -12.68 -2.96 0.13
CA PRO A 206 -14.09 -2.93 0.55
C PRO A 206 -14.87 -1.71 0.03
N ALA A 207 -14.16 -0.61 -0.25
CA ALA A 207 -14.76 0.57 -0.86
C ALA A 207 -14.79 0.51 -2.41
N PHE A 208 -14.30 -0.56 -3.03
CA PHE A 208 -14.11 -0.73 -4.49
C PHE A 208 -13.31 0.42 -5.12
N ALA A 209 -12.43 1.03 -4.34
CA ALA A 209 -11.61 2.17 -4.73
C ALA A 209 -10.09 1.84 -4.71
N CYS A 210 -9.74 0.55 -4.75
CA CYS A 210 -8.37 0.10 -4.83
C CYS A 210 -7.92 0.01 -6.29
N PHE A 211 -6.85 0.70 -6.64
CA PHE A 211 -6.30 0.70 -8.01
C PHE A 211 -5.83 -0.70 -8.47
N LEU A 212 -5.58 -1.64 -7.53
CA LEU A 212 -5.24 -3.03 -7.88
C LEU A 212 -6.30 -3.70 -8.77
N LEU A 213 -7.56 -3.28 -8.68
CA LEU A 213 -8.64 -3.79 -9.53
C LEU A 213 -8.40 -3.55 -11.04
N VAL A 214 -7.50 -2.65 -11.39
CA VAL A 214 -7.08 -2.41 -12.79
C VAL A 214 -6.45 -3.67 -13.42
N LEU A 215 -5.88 -4.57 -12.62
CA LEU A 215 -5.32 -5.83 -13.13
C LEU A 215 -6.41 -6.74 -13.71
N ALA A 216 -7.57 -6.76 -13.07
CA ALA A 216 -8.73 -7.52 -13.55
C ALA A 216 -9.52 -6.77 -14.64
N PHE A 217 -9.57 -5.43 -14.57
CA PHE A 217 -10.39 -4.58 -15.45
C PHE A 217 -9.57 -3.41 -16.04
N PRO A 218 -8.53 -3.68 -16.86
CA PRO A 218 -7.56 -2.67 -17.30
C PRO A 218 -8.15 -1.59 -18.21
N GLU A 219 -9.33 -1.83 -18.77
CA GLU A 219 -9.99 -0.90 -19.71
C GLU A 219 -10.97 0.05 -19.03
N HIS A 220 -11.32 -0.24 -17.75
CA HIS A 220 -12.39 0.49 -17.08
C HIS A 220 -11.97 1.91 -16.68
N PRO A 221 -12.62 2.96 -17.19
CA PRO A 221 -12.19 4.35 -16.99
C PRO A 221 -12.25 4.76 -15.50
N ASP A 222 -13.25 4.29 -14.73
CA ASP A 222 -13.40 4.66 -13.33
C ASP A 222 -12.23 4.17 -12.47
N LEU A 223 -11.59 3.03 -12.83
CA LEU A 223 -10.40 2.57 -12.12
C LEU A 223 -9.18 3.46 -12.41
N TRP A 224 -9.05 3.94 -13.64
CA TRP A 224 -7.96 4.84 -13.97
C TRP A 224 -8.11 6.23 -13.33
N ARG A 225 -9.33 6.65 -12.99
CA ARG A 225 -9.53 7.87 -12.17
C ARG A 225 -8.87 7.74 -10.80
N LEU A 226 -8.79 6.53 -10.24
CA LEU A 226 -8.10 6.26 -8.97
C LEU A 226 -6.58 6.48 -9.04
N SER A 227 -6.00 6.57 -10.22
CA SER A 227 -4.59 7.00 -10.39
C SER A 227 -4.39 8.51 -10.23
N ARG A 228 -5.46 9.27 -9.99
CA ARG A 228 -5.50 10.72 -9.80
C ARG A 228 -6.45 11.08 -8.66
N LEU A 229 -6.19 10.52 -7.48
CA LEU A 229 -7.11 10.60 -6.34
C LEU A 229 -7.35 12.04 -5.87
N ASP A 230 -6.37 12.94 -5.95
CA ASP A 230 -6.54 14.36 -5.61
C ASP A 230 -7.37 15.14 -6.64
N ASP A 231 -7.55 14.60 -7.85
CA ASP A 231 -8.38 15.19 -8.92
C ASP A 231 -9.84 14.71 -8.87
N LEU A 232 -10.19 13.79 -7.95
CA LEU A 232 -11.57 13.32 -7.76
C LEU A 232 -12.45 14.42 -7.17
N ASP A 233 -13.77 14.25 -7.31
CA ASP A 233 -14.75 15.11 -6.68
C ASP A 233 -14.47 15.26 -5.18
N PRO A 234 -14.61 16.47 -4.60
CA PRO A 234 -14.31 16.71 -3.19
C PRO A 234 -15.11 15.83 -2.22
N ALA A 235 -16.36 15.47 -2.56
CA ALA A 235 -17.17 14.59 -1.72
C ALA A 235 -16.67 13.13 -1.80
N GLU A 236 -16.24 12.69 -2.98
CA GLU A 236 -15.62 11.36 -3.17
C GLU A 236 -14.28 11.27 -2.42
N ARG A 237 -13.42 12.29 -2.52
CA ARG A 237 -12.15 12.36 -1.76
C ARG A 237 -12.37 12.28 -0.26
N ARG A 238 -13.30 13.10 0.28
CA ARG A 238 -13.62 13.07 1.72
C ARG A 238 -14.12 11.70 2.18
N ARG A 239 -14.94 11.01 1.36
CA ARG A 239 -15.40 9.65 1.68
C ARG A 239 -14.24 8.65 1.73
N LEU A 240 -13.36 8.68 0.72
CA LEU A 240 -12.26 7.74 0.62
C LEU A 240 -11.25 7.94 1.75
N VAL A 241 -10.84 9.18 2.01
CA VAL A 241 -9.88 9.47 3.09
C VAL A 241 -10.51 9.24 4.47
N GLY A 242 -11.81 9.53 4.65
CA GLY A 242 -12.54 9.25 5.88
C GLY A 242 -12.64 7.75 6.16
N PHE A 243 -12.92 6.93 5.13
CA PHE A 243 -12.91 5.48 5.26
C PHE A 243 -11.50 4.96 5.59
N TYR A 244 -10.47 5.40 4.86
CA TYR A 244 -9.08 5.04 5.14
C TYR A 244 -8.68 5.42 6.58
N ARG A 245 -8.96 6.65 7.01
CA ARG A 245 -8.71 7.11 8.37
C ARG A 245 -9.37 6.21 9.41
N SER A 246 -10.63 5.81 9.18
CA SER A 246 -11.35 4.92 10.08
C SER A 246 -10.71 3.53 10.20
N CYS A 247 -10.10 3.03 9.12
CA CYS A 247 -9.35 1.77 9.14
C CYS A 247 -8.04 1.92 9.94
N VAL A 248 -7.32 3.03 9.78
CA VAL A 248 -6.12 3.34 10.58
C VAL A 248 -6.47 3.47 12.08
N GLN A 249 -7.58 4.15 12.40
CA GLN A 249 -8.07 4.25 13.78
C GLN A 249 -8.39 2.88 14.39
N ARG A 250 -9.02 1.96 13.62
CA ARG A 250 -9.28 0.58 14.03
C ARG A 250 -7.99 -0.19 14.27
N HIS A 251 -6.99 0.02 13.43
CA HIS A 251 -5.68 -0.61 13.63
C HIS A 251 -5.05 -0.15 14.95
N LEU A 252 -4.93 1.15 15.16
CA LEU A 252 -4.35 1.73 16.36
C LEU A 252 -5.15 1.36 17.63
N TYR A 253 -6.47 1.27 17.54
CA TYR A 253 -7.31 0.82 18.66
C TYR A 253 -6.94 -0.59 19.14
N VAL A 254 -6.48 -1.47 18.23
CA VAL A 254 -6.10 -2.85 18.59
C VAL A 254 -4.64 -2.96 19.01
N VAL A 255 -3.72 -2.24 18.33
CA VAL A 255 -2.28 -2.44 18.54
C VAL A 255 -1.65 -1.44 19.51
N GLY A 256 -2.37 -0.37 19.87
CA GLY A 256 -1.93 0.68 20.78
C GLY A 256 -2.01 2.07 20.15
N THR A 257 -2.68 2.98 20.85
CA THR A 257 -2.98 4.35 20.40
C THR A 257 -1.77 5.28 20.43
N GLU A 258 -0.72 4.90 21.16
CA GLU A 258 0.52 5.69 21.31
C GLU A 258 1.52 5.41 20.18
N ARG A 259 1.24 4.42 19.32
CA ARG A 259 2.14 4.07 18.22
C ARG A 259 1.97 5.01 17.04
N VAL A 260 3.08 5.34 16.40
CA VAL A 260 3.07 6.07 15.12
C VAL A 260 2.73 5.12 13.98
N TYR A 261 1.69 5.44 13.24
CA TYR A 261 1.29 4.65 12.09
C TYR A 261 2.15 4.96 10.87
N VAL A 262 2.75 3.93 10.28
CA VAL A 262 3.51 4.02 9.02
C VAL A 262 2.74 3.32 7.91
N SER A 263 2.29 4.11 6.95
CA SER A 263 1.71 3.67 5.68
C SER A 263 2.83 3.51 4.63
N LYS A 264 2.80 2.45 3.83
CA LYS A 264 3.64 2.35 2.64
C LYS A 264 2.75 2.13 1.43
N ASN A 265 2.68 3.15 0.57
CA ASN A 265 1.76 3.09 -0.54
C ASN A 265 2.15 4.01 -1.70
N PRO A 266 2.90 3.53 -2.70
CA PRO A 266 3.17 4.31 -3.90
C PRO A 266 1.90 4.77 -4.63
N SER A 267 0.80 4.00 -4.54
CA SER A 267 -0.48 4.36 -5.16
C SER A 267 -1.19 5.52 -4.46
N PHE A 268 -0.74 5.94 -3.26
CA PHE A 268 -1.21 7.16 -2.59
C PHE A 268 -0.43 8.41 -2.98
N THR A 269 0.61 8.29 -3.79
CA THR A 269 1.32 9.46 -4.30
C THR A 269 0.38 10.50 -4.94
N PRO A 270 -0.62 10.14 -5.76
CA PRO A 270 -1.62 11.09 -6.27
C PRO A 270 -2.72 11.45 -5.24
N PHE A 271 -2.59 11.09 -3.98
CA PHE A 271 -3.53 11.38 -2.89
C PHE A 271 -2.91 12.18 -1.75
N VAL A 272 -1.66 12.60 -1.93
CA VAL A 272 -0.83 13.22 -0.87
C VAL A 272 -1.44 14.51 -0.33
N ARG A 273 -2.03 15.36 -1.19
CA ARG A 273 -2.69 16.60 -0.75
C ARG A 273 -3.87 16.30 0.17
N THR A 274 -4.74 15.38 -0.26
CA THR A 274 -5.90 14.98 0.56
C THR A 274 -5.48 14.30 1.87
N LEU A 275 -4.39 13.51 1.86
CA LEU A 275 -3.83 12.93 3.09
C LEU A 275 -3.26 14.02 4.00
N ALA A 276 -2.56 15.01 3.46
CA ALA A 276 -2.01 16.14 4.22
C ALA A 276 -3.10 16.98 4.87
N ASP A 277 -4.25 17.15 4.20
CA ASP A 277 -5.42 17.84 4.73
C ASP A 277 -6.14 17.02 5.82
N ALA A 278 -6.24 15.69 5.62
CA ALA A 278 -6.92 14.79 6.55
C ALA A 278 -6.09 14.52 7.82
N PHE A 279 -4.76 14.57 7.72
CA PHE A 279 -3.80 14.37 8.80
C PHE A 279 -2.84 15.56 8.83
N PRO A 280 -3.23 16.66 9.53
CA PRO A 280 -2.48 17.92 9.49
C PRO A 280 -1.03 17.82 10.01
N ASP A 281 -0.74 16.82 10.84
CA ASP A 281 0.57 16.49 11.39
C ASP A 281 1.28 15.33 10.64
N ALA A 282 0.73 14.87 9.52
CA ALA A 282 1.34 13.79 8.73
C ALA A 282 2.68 14.19 8.14
N ARG A 283 3.59 13.21 8.11
CA ARG A 283 4.92 13.31 7.50
C ARG A 283 5.01 12.40 6.29
N PHE A 284 5.75 12.82 5.26
CA PHE A 284 5.85 12.11 3.98
C PHE A 284 7.31 11.78 3.65
N LEU A 285 7.58 10.49 3.43
CA LEU A 285 8.85 10.00 2.90
C LEU A 285 8.64 9.60 1.44
N CYS A 286 9.12 10.43 0.52
CA CYS A 286 8.95 10.22 -0.91
C CYS A 286 10.17 9.50 -1.50
N CYS A 287 10.00 8.22 -1.84
CA CYS A 287 11.05 7.43 -2.47
C CYS A 287 11.20 7.80 -3.95
N VAL A 288 12.45 8.04 -4.37
CA VAL A 288 12.80 8.45 -5.73
C VAL A 288 13.81 7.49 -6.34
N ARG A 289 13.58 7.12 -7.61
CA ARG A 289 14.48 6.28 -8.41
C ARG A 289 14.41 6.70 -9.87
N ASP A 290 15.49 6.47 -10.62
CA ASP A 290 15.54 6.73 -12.06
C ASP A 290 14.36 6.05 -12.78
N PRO A 291 13.53 6.81 -13.52
CA PRO A 291 12.41 6.27 -14.27
C PRO A 291 12.80 5.23 -15.33
N VAL A 292 14.00 5.32 -15.90
CA VAL A 292 14.52 4.35 -16.87
C VAL A 292 14.66 2.94 -16.23
N GLU A 293 14.99 2.89 -14.93
CA GLU A 293 15.01 1.63 -14.18
C GLU A 293 13.64 1.27 -13.60
N THR A 294 12.86 2.26 -13.19
CA THR A 294 11.62 2.07 -12.43
C THR A 294 10.48 1.60 -13.31
N VAL A 295 10.30 2.20 -14.49
CA VAL A 295 9.20 1.90 -15.41
C VAL A 295 9.21 0.44 -15.86
N PRO A 296 10.30 -0.11 -16.44
CA PRO A 296 10.27 -1.50 -16.87
C PRO A 296 10.14 -2.48 -15.71
N SER A 297 10.68 -2.14 -14.53
CA SER A 297 10.51 -2.94 -13.31
C SER A 297 9.05 -2.98 -12.86
N GLN A 298 8.32 -1.85 -12.95
CA GLN A 298 6.89 -1.79 -12.61
C GLN A 298 6.05 -2.58 -13.59
N LEU A 299 6.26 -2.39 -14.90
CA LEU A 299 5.53 -3.14 -15.93
C LEU A 299 5.74 -4.64 -15.82
N SER A 300 6.97 -5.06 -15.53
CA SER A 300 7.28 -6.47 -15.27
C SER A 300 6.56 -7.02 -14.03
N SER A 301 6.48 -6.22 -12.95
CA SER A 301 5.85 -6.67 -11.69
C SER A 301 4.34 -6.92 -11.81
N ILE A 302 3.65 -6.17 -12.66
CA ILE A 302 2.19 -6.31 -12.87
C ILE A 302 1.84 -7.29 -13.98
N ARG A 303 2.82 -7.74 -14.80
CA ARG A 303 2.61 -8.61 -15.96
C ARG A 303 1.90 -9.91 -15.60
N GLY A 304 2.33 -10.57 -14.53
CA GLY A 304 1.73 -11.80 -14.06
C GLY A 304 0.24 -11.65 -13.69
N GLY A 305 -0.10 -10.61 -12.95
CA GLY A 305 -1.48 -10.30 -12.58
C GLY A 305 -2.36 -10.00 -13.79
N LEU A 306 -1.88 -9.16 -14.70
CA LEU A 306 -2.60 -8.86 -15.94
C LEU A 306 -2.81 -10.12 -16.80
N ALA A 307 -1.76 -10.95 -16.97
CA ALA A 307 -1.85 -12.20 -17.75
C ALA A 307 -2.81 -13.21 -17.11
N PHE A 308 -2.85 -13.29 -15.79
CA PHE A 308 -3.81 -14.12 -15.06
C PHE A 308 -5.25 -13.79 -15.48
N PHE A 309 -5.58 -12.50 -15.55
CA PHE A 309 -6.90 -12.01 -15.96
C PHE A 309 -7.09 -11.93 -17.50
N GLY A 310 -6.23 -12.55 -18.27
CA GLY A 310 -6.40 -12.68 -19.71
C GLY A 310 -5.97 -11.45 -20.52
N VAL A 311 -5.25 -10.51 -19.90
CA VAL A 311 -4.55 -9.46 -20.64
C VAL A 311 -3.35 -10.09 -21.34
N GLY A 312 -3.22 -9.84 -22.60
CA GLY A 312 -2.11 -10.36 -23.39
C GLY A 312 -0.77 -9.67 -23.05
N ARG A 313 -0.04 -9.31 -24.06
CA ARG A 313 1.25 -8.61 -23.89
C ARG A 313 1.04 -7.17 -23.40
N ILE A 314 1.79 -6.76 -22.36
CA ILE A 314 1.87 -5.34 -21.98
C ILE A 314 2.79 -4.66 -23.01
N GLY A 315 2.22 -3.73 -23.78
CA GLY A 315 2.95 -2.97 -24.77
C GLY A 315 2.07 -1.86 -25.37
N GLY A 316 2.65 -1.03 -26.24
CA GLY A 316 1.93 0.03 -26.93
C GLY A 316 1.09 0.91 -25.98
N PRO A 317 -0.21 1.13 -26.27
CA PRO A 317 -1.05 2.06 -25.51
C PRO A 317 -1.19 1.71 -24.01
N LEU A 318 -1.17 0.44 -23.63
CA LEU A 318 -1.28 0.06 -22.21
C LEU A 318 0.00 0.40 -21.44
N ALA A 319 1.17 0.10 -22.02
CA ALA A 319 2.45 0.48 -21.42
C ALA A 319 2.56 2.02 -21.28
N GLU A 320 2.20 2.77 -22.33
CA GLU A 320 2.19 4.23 -22.32
C GLU A 320 1.24 4.81 -21.25
N ARG A 321 0.13 4.16 -21.01
CA ARG A 321 -0.81 4.58 -19.96
C ARG A 321 -0.20 4.44 -18.56
N PHE A 322 0.53 3.34 -18.28
CA PHE A 322 1.29 3.18 -17.04
C PHE A 322 2.46 4.16 -16.94
N VAL A 323 3.16 4.46 -18.04
CA VAL A 323 4.21 5.49 -18.06
C VAL A 323 3.61 6.85 -17.71
N SER A 324 2.45 7.20 -18.29
CA SER A 324 1.74 8.44 -18.00
C SER A 324 1.29 8.55 -16.54
N LEU A 325 0.81 7.43 -15.96
CA LEU A 325 0.48 7.34 -14.53
C LEU A 325 1.71 7.61 -13.67
N MET A 326 2.84 6.97 -13.96
CA MET A 326 4.07 7.16 -13.18
C MET A 326 4.62 8.59 -13.32
N ALA A 327 4.53 9.19 -14.51
CA ALA A 327 4.90 10.59 -14.70
C ALA A 327 4.01 11.53 -13.89
N HIS A 328 2.69 11.27 -13.85
CA HIS A 328 1.77 12.01 -13.00
C HIS A 328 2.12 11.88 -11.51
N TYR A 329 2.41 10.65 -11.03
CA TYR A 329 2.81 10.43 -9.63
C TYR A 329 4.05 11.27 -9.28
N ALA A 330 5.06 11.24 -10.13
CA ALA A 330 6.29 11.98 -9.91
C ALA A 330 6.08 13.49 -9.91
N SER A 331 5.38 14.03 -10.91
CA SER A 331 5.12 15.48 -11.01
C SER A 331 4.21 15.96 -9.86
N HIS A 332 3.21 15.17 -9.48
CA HIS A 332 2.33 15.50 -8.37
C HIS A 332 3.08 15.53 -7.02
N ALA A 333 3.95 14.54 -6.78
CA ALA A 333 4.78 14.49 -5.58
C ALA A 333 5.68 15.74 -5.46
N LEU A 334 6.30 16.19 -6.56
CA LEU A 334 7.10 17.41 -6.56
C LEU A 334 6.23 18.65 -6.29
N ALA A 335 5.11 18.78 -6.99
CA ALA A 335 4.21 19.92 -6.82
C ALA A 335 3.69 20.04 -5.38
N VAL A 336 3.36 18.91 -4.73
CA VAL A 336 2.90 18.93 -3.34
C VAL A 336 4.06 19.18 -2.37
N SER A 337 5.26 18.63 -2.63
CA SER A 337 6.44 18.88 -1.79
C SER A 337 6.79 20.36 -1.66
N ASP A 338 6.52 21.14 -2.71
CA ASP A 338 6.81 22.57 -2.71
C ASP A 338 5.75 23.40 -1.94
N THR A 339 4.62 22.79 -1.56
CA THR A 339 3.53 23.43 -0.80
C THR A 339 3.49 23.04 0.67
N LEU A 340 4.15 21.95 1.06
CA LEU A 340 4.18 21.48 2.43
C LEU A 340 5.34 22.09 3.21
N PRO A 341 5.20 22.28 4.55
CA PRO A 341 6.31 22.66 5.41
C PRO A 341 7.51 21.71 5.28
N PRO A 342 8.76 22.21 5.41
CA PRO A 342 9.96 21.40 5.21
C PRO A 342 10.09 20.19 6.15
N ASP A 343 9.52 20.29 7.36
CA ASP A 343 9.47 19.24 8.40
C ASP A 343 8.41 18.17 8.13
N ARG A 344 7.59 18.35 7.10
CA ARG A 344 6.55 17.37 6.71
C ARG A 344 6.91 16.56 5.47
N TRP A 345 8.00 16.88 4.77
CA TRP A 345 8.38 16.20 3.53
C TRP A 345 9.86 15.94 3.42
N ALA A 346 10.23 14.68 3.15
CA ALA A 346 11.60 14.32 2.82
C ALA A 346 11.65 13.39 1.60
N PHE A 347 12.58 13.67 0.68
CA PHE A 347 12.89 12.78 -0.43
C PHE A 347 13.93 11.73 -0.01
N VAL A 348 13.70 10.48 -0.41
CA VAL A 348 14.60 9.35 -0.15
C VAL A 348 15.05 8.74 -1.48
N PRO A 349 16.18 9.23 -2.07
CA PRO A 349 16.68 8.69 -3.31
C PRO A 349 17.25 7.27 -3.12
N LEU A 350 16.74 6.28 -3.88
CA LEU A 350 17.17 4.88 -3.77
C LEU A 350 18.67 4.72 -4.03
N ALA A 351 19.25 5.52 -4.91
CA ALA A 351 20.68 5.50 -5.18
C ALA A 351 21.53 5.87 -3.94
N ARG A 352 21.04 6.77 -3.09
CA ARG A 352 21.67 7.10 -1.80
C ARG A 352 21.44 5.99 -0.78
N MET A 353 20.21 5.48 -0.69
CA MET A 353 19.86 4.35 0.18
C MET A 353 20.72 3.10 -0.09
N ARG A 354 21.04 2.81 -1.34
CA ARG A 354 21.92 1.68 -1.71
C ARG A 354 23.37 1.87 -1.25
N ARG A 355 23.86 3.10 -1.20
CA ARG A 355 25.23 3.43 -0.76
C ARG A 355 25.32 3.50 0.75
N ASP A 356 24.41 4.23 1.34
CA ASP A 356 24.33 4.48 2.78
C ASP A 356 22.88 4.60 3.20
N ALA A 357 22.28 3.49 3.61
CA ALA A 357 20.89 3.45 4.05
C ALA A 357 20.72 4.17 5.39
N ALA A 358 21.66 3.98 6.33
CA ALA A 358 21.57 4.59 7.66
C ALA A 358 21.67 6.12 7.57
N GLY A 359 22.70 6.65 6.93
CA GLY A 359 22.88 8.10 6.81
C GLY A 359 21.76 8.77 6.01
N THR A 360 21.31 8.12 4.90
CA THR A 360 20.22 8.66 4.07
C THR A 360 18.91 8.72 4.87
N LEU A 361 18.58 7.65 5.61
CA LEU A 361 17.35 7.61 6.38
C LEU A 361 17.43 8.52 7.62
N THR A 362 18.55 8.54 8.32
CA THR A 362 18.76 9.48 9.45
C THR A 362 18.56 10.92 9.00
N ALA A 363 19.14 11.33 7.87
CA ALA A 363 18.97 12.68 7.35
C ALA A 363 17.51 12.99 7.00
N ALA A 364 16.78 12.02 6.42
CA ALA A 364 15.36 12.18 6.10
C ALA A 364 14.50 12.27 7.35
N LEU A 365 14.76 11.44 8.36
CA LEU A 365 14.02 11.43 9.63
C LEU A 365 14.28 12.68 10.47
N VAL A 366 15.54 13.13 10.55
CA VAL A 366 15.89 14.40 11.23
C VAL A 366 15.17 15.58 10.57
N ARG A 367 15.11 15.62 9.23
CA ARG A 367 14.35 16.64 8.50
C ARG A 367 12.86 16.64 8.86
N LEU A 368 12.30 15.46 9.14
CA LEU A 368 10.91 15.29 9.54
C LEU A 368 10.70 15.43 11.07
N GLU A 369 11.70 15.89 11.81
CA GLU A 369 11.65 16.00 13.27
C GLU A 369 11.25 14.69 13.95
N TRP A 370 11.75 13.55 13.41
CA TRP A 370 11.55 12.24 14.00
C TRP A 370 12.62 11.95 15.04
N GLU A 371 12.19 11.60 16.24
CA GLU A 371 13.10 11.19 17.31
C GLU A 371 13.68 9.81 17.02
N ILE A 372 15.01 9.73 16.94
CA ILE A 372 15.77 8.49 16.68
C ILE A 372 16.44 8.11 17.99
N ASP A 373 15.86 7.18 18.73
CA ASP A 373 16.48 6.67 19.94
C ASP A 373 17.74 5.79 19.66
N ALA A 374 18.48 5.48 20.72
CA ALA A 374 19.71 4.68 20.59
C ALA A 374 19.42 3.26 20.08
N ALA A 375 18.30 2.66 20.49
CA ALA A 375 17.94 1.31 20.11
C ALA A 375 17.56 1.23 18.60
N PHE A 376 16.77 2.18 18.11
CA PHE A 376 16.46 2.24 16.69
C PHE A 376 17.67 2.58 15.83
N ARG A 377 18.58 3.45 16.31
CA ARG A 377 19.83 3.77 15.62
C ARG A 377 20.69 2.52 15.37
N LEU A 378 20.87 1.67 16.38
CA LEU A 378 21.60 0.40 16.21
C LEU A 378 20.94 -0.50 15.18
N LYS A 379 19.61 -0.69 15.25
CA LYS A 379 18.85 -1.48 14.29
C LYS A 379 18.96 -0.92 12.85
N LEU A 380 19.04 0.40 12.71
CA LEU A 380 19.20 1.09 11.43
C LEU A 380 20.60 0.83 10.83
N GLU A 381 21.64 0.88 11.64
CA GLU A 381 23.02 0.58 11.22
C GLU A 381 23.17 -0.86 10.77
N GLU A 382 22.61 -1.82 11.51
CA GLU A 382 22.58 -3.24 11.13
C GLU A 382 21.80 -3.47 9.83
N ALA A 383 20.63 -2.84 9.65
CA ALA A 383 19.85 -2.93 8.42
C ALA A 383 20.61 -2.33 7.23
N SER A 384 21.34 -1.23 7.45
CA SER A 384 22.19 -0.62 6.44
C SER A 384 23.33 -1.55 6.01
N ALA A 385 24.00 -2.21 6.96
CA ALA A 385 25.06 -3.17 6.67
C ALA A 385 24.54 -4.34 5.81
N ARG A 386 23.37 -4.88 6.14
CA ARG A 386 22.71 -5.94 5.35
C ARG A 386 22.31 -5.48 3.95
N SER A 387 21.81 -4.25 3.81
CA SER A 387 21.35 -3.69 2.53
C SER A 387 22.49 -3.51 1.53
N ARG A 388 23.72 -3.24 1.96
CA ARG A 388 24.88 -3.10 1.08
C ARG A 388 25.23 -4.37 0.31
N SER A 389 24.94 -5.54 0.87
CA SER A 389 25.20 -6.84 0.22
C SER A 389 24.11 -7.23 -0.81
N TYR A 390 22.96 -6.55 -0.80
CA TYR A 390 21.85 -6.88 -1.68
C TYR A 390 22.05 -6.34 -3.09
N ARG A 391 22.13 -7.25 -4.07
CA ARG A 391 22.11 -6.92 -5.50
C ARG A 391 20.89 -7.55 -6.14
N SER A 392 20.05 -6.72 -6.76
CA SER A 392 18.93 -7.24 -7.58
C SER A 392 19.48 -8.01 -8.78
N ARG A 393 19.01 -9.25 -8.97
CA ARG A 393 19.35 -10.10 -10.13
C ARG A 393 18.48 -9.81 -11.35
N HIS A 394 17.43 -9.01 -11.22
CA HIS A 394 16.49 -8.75 -12.29
C HIS A 394 17.01 -7.65 -13.22
N ARG A 395 17.16 -8.00 -14.49
CA ARG A 395 17.38 -7.04 -15.59
C ARG A 395 16.09 -6.92 -16.37
N TYR A 396 15.59 -5.72 -16.50
CA TYR A 396 14.37 -5.40 -17.23
C TYR A 396 14.72 -4.64 -18.49
N SER A 397 14.12 -5.02 -19.64
CA SER A 397 14.33 -4.33 -20.92
C SER A 397 13.14 -3.48 -21.26
N LEU A 398 13.37 -2.22 -21.64
CA LEU A 398 12.33 -1.33 -22.17
C LEU A 398 11.74 -1.87 -23.49
N GLY A 399 12.58 -2.54 -24.31
CA GLY A 399 12.17 -3.12 -25.58
C GLY A 399 11.08 -4.19 -25.44
N GLU A 400 11.03 -4.94 -24.32
CA GLU A 400 9.95 -5.90 -24.04
C GLU A 400 8.56 -5.24 -24.03
N PHE A 401 8.49 -3.97 -23.66
CA PHE A 401 7.25 -3.18 -23.55
C PHE A 401 7.06 -2.22 -24.72
N GLY A 402 7.95 -2.25 -25.72
CA GLY A 402 7.92 -1.33 -26.88
C GLY A 402 8.26 0.12 -26.53
N LEU A 403 8.96 0.33 -25.40
CA LEU A 403 9.36 1.65 -24.93
C LEU A 403 10.80 1.98 -25.36
N LYS A 404 11.04 3.26 -25.64
CA LYS A 404 12.38 3.79 -25.95
C LYS A 404 12.88 4.64 -24.77
N GLU A 405 14.16 4.48 -24.41
CA GLU A 405 14.78 5.21 -23.32
C GLU A 405 14.69 6.73 -23.51
N ALA A 406 15.01 7.23 -24.71
CA ALA A 406 14.92 8.65 -25.03
C ALA A 406 13.51 9.25 -24.81
N GLY A 407 12.46 8.44 -24.98
CA GLY A 407 11.08 8.83 -24.69
C GLY A 407 10.84 9.01 -23.19
N LEU A 408 11.34 8.09 -22.37
CA LEU A 408 11.25 8.19 -20.91
C LEU A 408 12.07 9.36 -20.38
N VAL A 409 13.32 9.53 -20.88
CA VAL A 409 14.19 10.64 -20.49
C VAL A 409 13.48 11.98 -20.70
N ARG A 410 12.90 12.20 -21.88
CA ARG A 410 12.14 13.44 -22.15
C ARG A 410 10.93 13.58 -21.25
N ARG A 411 10.15 12.51 -21.03
CA ARG A 411 8.93 12.57 -20.23
C ARG A 411 9.19 12.85 -18.75
N PHE A 412 10.32 12.40 -18.22
CA PHE A 412 10.71 12.56 -16.82
C PHE A 412 11.88 13.55 -16.62
N ALA A 413 12.13 14.45 -17.58
CA ALA A 413 13.24 15.42 -17.52
C ALA A 413 13.22 16.23 -16.21
N PHE A 414 12.02 16.61 -15.73
CA PHE A 414 11.85 17.34 -14.47
C PHE A 414 12.38 16.58 -13.22
N LEU A 415 12.46 15.25 -13.24
CA LEU A 415 13.11 14.49 -12.18
C LEU A 415 14.64 14.51 -12.32
N GLU A 416 15.15 14.49 -13.55
CA GLU A 416 16.58 14.64 -13.81
C GLU A 416 17.10 15.99 -13.30
N ASP A 417 16.38 17.06 -13.57
CA ASP A 417 16.70 18.43 -13.12
C ASP A 417 16.75 18.53 -11.59
N ARG A 418 15.89 17.78 -10.90
CA ARG A 418 15.78 17.83 -9.43
C ARG A 418 16.75 16.89 -8.71
N PHE A 419 17.04 15.70 -9.27
CA PHE A 419 17.75 14.62 -8.57
C PHE A 419 19.08 14.20 -9.24
N GLY A 420 19.34 14.58 -10.49
CA GLY A 420 20.59 14.35 -11.19
C GLY A 420 20.94 12.86 -11.29
N PHE A 421 20.08 12.04 -11.91
CA PHE A 421 20.35 10.62 -12.10
C PHE A 421 21.58 10.44 -13.00
N ARG A 422 22.67 9.90 -12.45
CA ARG A 422 23.87 9.61 -13.23
C ARG A 422 23.59 8.46 -14.18
N ARG A 423 23.45 8.77 -15.46
CA ARG A 423 23.42 7.79 -16.54
C ARG A 423 24.84 7.51 -16.96
N ALA A 424 25.20 6.23 -17.11
CA ALA A 424 26.40 5.88 -17.88
C ALA A 424 26.16 6.44 -19.29
N LYS A 425 27.07 7.34 -19.77
CA LYS A 425 27.08 7.73 -21.18
C LYS A 425 27.12 6.44 -22.00
N GLY A 426 26.12 6.21 -22.83
CA GLY A 426 26.17 5.16 -23.84
C GLY A 426 27.43 5.35 -24.69
N PRO A 427 27.95 4.29 -25.33
CA PRO A 427 29.08 4.43 -26.23
C PRO A 427 28.74 5.53 -27.25
N ASP A 428 29.63 6.48 -27.36
CA ASP A 428 29.52 7.66 -28.23
C ASP A 428 29.00 7.30 -29.62
N GLU A 429 27.93 7.95 -30.05
CA GLU A 429 27.63 8.17 -31.49
C GLU A 429 28.65 9.14 -32.13
N SER A 430 29.88 9.10 -31.74
CA SER A 430 30.99 9.83 -32.34
C SER A 430 31.72 8.97 -33.37
N GLY A 431 30.97 8.48 -34.37
CA GLY A 431 31.52 7.61 -35.43
C GLY A 431 30.83 7.79 -36.79
N ALA A 432 30.26 8.95 -37.07
CA ALA A 432 29.79 9.27 -38.45
C ALA A 432 30.36 10.59 -38.90
N GLY A 433 31.63 10.56 -39.34
CA GLY A 433 32.26 11.74 -39.87
C GLY A 433 33.70 11.50 -40.29
N ARG A 434 33.90 10.64 -41.29
CA ARG A 434 34.97 10.78 -42.35
C ARG A 434 34.71 9.82 -43.52
#